data_b943bf8077a9dc5467f1c973fdacf927
#
_entry.id   b943bf8077a9dc5467f1c973fdacf927
#
_cell.length_a   1.000
_cell.length_b   1.000
_cell.length_c   1.000
_cell.angle_alpha   90.00
_cell.angle_beta   90.00
_cell.angle_gamma   90.00
#
_symmetry.space_group_name_H-M   'P 1'
#
loop_
_entity.id
_entity.type
_entity.pdbx_description
1 polymer ?
#
loop_
_entity_poly.entity_id
_entity_poly.type
_entity_poly.pdbx_seq_one_letter_code
_entity_poly.pdbx_strand_id
1 'polypeptide(L)'
;GLQLWSIKQALYKDTMGVLKQVAANGYKKIEGFDGDLGLFWGMKNTEFKKVMDDLGMNMFSSHCDNTANLKSFELKAAQAGEIGLKYLICPHKGAQPSIDHYKKFADEFNACGVIAKKYGIRFAYHNHDYSFVPMNGIVPQDVMMKNTDPALVDFEMDMYWTEAAGVDPVAYMDKFPNRFKLVHVKDMTKTATVQESCVIGKGKIDYKTLLPKVAKRGVEHMIVEQEAYTGTNELDSARDNAAYMKTLNW
;
A
#
# COMPACT_ATOMS: atom_id res chain seq x y z
N GLY A 1 -7.99 -6.37 -1.05
CA GLY A 1 -8.22 -5.00 -1.54
C GLY A 1 -7.56 -4.75 -2.87
N LEU A 2 -7.80 -3.57 -3.44
CA LEU A 2 -7.14 -3.07 -4.64
C LEU A 2 -6.56 -1.69 -4.35
N GLN A 3 -5.26 -1.49 -4.65
CA GLN A 3 -4.65 -0.16 -4.69
C GLN A 3 -5.06 0.53 -6.00
N LEU A 4 -5.71 1.69 -5.89
CA LEU A 4 -6.27 2.42 -7.04
C LEU A 4 -5.20 3.00 -7.98
N TRP A 5 -3.96 3.11 -7.52
CA TRP A 5 -2.83 3.47 -8.38
C TRP A 5 -2.68 2.51 -9.57
N SER A 6 -3.03 1.24 -9.38
CA SER A 6 -3.04 0.21 -10.42
C SER A 6 -3.98 0.50 -11.60
N ILE A 7 -4.93 1.40 -11.45
CA ILE A 7 -5.93 1.71 -12.48
C ILE A 7 -6.10 3.22 -12.66
N LYS A 8 -5.05 3.97 -12.29
CA LYS A 8 -5.10 5.43 -12.22
C LYS A 8 -5.47 6.11 -13.54
N GLN A 9 -4.96 5.62 -14.68
CA GLN A 9 -5.23 6.23 -15.98
C GLN A 9 -6.69 6.04 -16.40
N ALA A 10 -7.25 4.88 -16.11
CA ALA A 10 -8.66 4.60 -16.33
C ALA A 10 -9.55 5.45 -15.40
N LEU A 11 -9.20 5.55 -14.12
CA LEU A 11 -9.91 6.37 -13.13
C LEU A 11 -9.94 7.86 -13.50
N TYR A 12 -8.85 8.43 -13.97
CA TYR A 12 -8.81 9.84 -14.41
C TYR A 12 -9.72 10.09 -15.62
N LYS A 13 -10.00 9.08 -16.45
CA LYS A 13 -10.91 9.19 -17.60
C LYS A 13 -12.38 9.04 -17.21
N ASP A 14 -12.69 8.09 -16.34
CA ASP A 14 -14.06 7.80 -15.88
C ASP A 14 -14.05 7.18 -14.49
N THR A 15 -13.94 8.02 -13.47
CA THR A 15 -13.89 7.57 -12.06
C THR A 15 -15.08 6.69 -11.70
N MET A 16 -16.29 7.10 -12.05
CA MET A 16 -17.51 6.38 -11.61
C MET A 16 -17.71 5.05 -12.35
N GLY A 17 -17.48 5.02 -13.65
CA GLY A 17 -17.57 3.80 -14.45
C GLY A 17 -16.52 2.77 -14.03
N VAL A 18 -15.31 3.22 -13.76
CA VAL A 18 -14.21 2.35 -13.31
C VAL A 18 -14.47 1.79 -11.91
N LEU A 19 -14.93 2.60 -10.95
CA LEU A 19 -15.28 2.11 -9.61
C LEU A 19 -16.40 1.06 -9.65
N LYS A 20 -17.40 1.21 -10.54
CA LYS A 20 -18.42 0.17 -10.79
C LYS A 20 -17.81 -1.14 -11.31
N GLN A 21 -16.84 -1.05 -12.23
CA GLN A 21 -16.14 -2.25 -12.73
C GLN A 21 -15.31 -2.92 -11.63
N VAL A 22 -14.64 -2.15 -10.78
CA VAL A 22 -13.88 -2.67 -9.62
C VAL A 22 -14.80 -3.43 -8.68
N ALA A 23 -15.97 -2.85 -8.36
CA ALA A 23 -16.98 -3.52 -7.54
C ALA A 23 -17.50 -4.81 -8.19
N ALA A 24 -17.78 -4.78 -9.51
CA ALA A 24 -18.23 -5.95 -10.27
C ALA A 24 -17.18 -7.07 -10.33
N ASN A 25 -15.88 -6.74 -10.35
CA ASN A 25 -14.79 -7.70 -10.23
C ASN A 25 -14.72 -8.37 -8.85
N GLY A 26 -15.46 -7.84 -7.87
CA GLY A 26 -15.61 -8.41 -6.53
C GLY A 26 -14.66 -7.84 -5.48
N TYR A 27 -13.94 -6.78 -5.77
CA TYR A 27 -13.21 -6.06 -4.74
C TYR A 27 -14.17 -5.44 -3.72
N LYS A 28 -13.86 -5.60 -2.44
CA LYS A 28 -14.64 -5.05 -1.32
C LYS A 28 -13.88 -3.98 -0.54
N LYS A 29 -12.57 -4.00 -0.62
CA LYS A 29 -11.69 -3.00 0.01
C LYS A 29 -10.90 -2.26 -1.06
N ILE A 30 -10.77 -0.97 -0.87
CA ILE A 30 -10.00 -0.08 -1.74
C ILE A 30 -8.93 0.59 -0.89
N GLU A 31 -7.74 0.65 -1.43
CA GLU A 31 -6.72 1.58 -1.02
C GLU A 31 -6.64 2.70 -2.04
N GLY A 32 -6.87 3.92 -1.59
CA GLY A 32 -6.80 5.12 -2.41
C GLY A 32 -5.37 5.63 -2.56
N PHE A 33 -5.24 6.75 -3.26
CA PHE A 33 -4.04 7.57 -3.27
C PHE A 33 -4.39 9.04 -3.44
N ASP A 34 -3.54 9.90 -2.89
CA ASP A 34 -3.68 11.35 -2.95
C ASP A 34 -3.01 11.89 -4.22
N GLY A 35 -3.76 11.88 -5.32
CA GLY A 35 -3.33 12.36 -6.62
C GLY A 35 -3.86 13.76 -6.96
N ASP A 36 -3.88 14.09 -8.25
CA ASP A 36 -4.32 15.42 -8.74
C ASP A 36 -5.77 15.78 -8.36
N LEU A 37 -6.61 14.78 -8.16
CA LEU A 37 -8.00 14.94 -7.71
C LEU A 37 -8.14 14.82 -6.18
N GLY A 38 -7.02 14.79 -5.46
CA GLY A 38 -6.97 14.63 -4.01
C GLY A 38 -7.41 13.25 -3.53
N LEU A 39 -7.52 13.11 -2.21
CA LEU A 39 -7.76 11.85 -1.52
C LEU A 39 -9.11 11.19 -1.92
N PHE A 40 -10.09 11.99 -2.31
CA PHE A 40 -11.47 11.57 -2.56
C PHE A 40 -11.93 11.85 -4.01
N TRP A 41 -11.00 11.88 -4.95
CA TRP A 41 -11.27 11.96 -6.39
C TRP A 41 -12.16 13.14 -6.79
N GLY A 42 -11.85 14.34 -6.25
CA GLY A 42 -12.56 15.58 -6.53
C GLY A 42 -13.92 15.72 -5.82
N MET A 43 -14.33 14.73 -5.04
CA MET A 43 -15.55 14.75 -4.24
C MET A 43 -15.27 15.21 -2.81
N LYS A 44 -16.31 15.60 -2.09
CA LYS A 44 -16.22 15.66 -0.63
C LYS A 44 -16.05 14.25 -0.07
N ASN A 45 -15.39 14.13 1.08
CA ASN A 45 -15.16 12.83 1.71
C ASN A 45 -16.47 12.05 1.97
N THR A 46 -17.52 12.72 2.43
CA THR A 46 -18.84 12.11 2.69
C THR A 46 -19.57 11.68 1.41
N GLU A 47 -19.41 12.42 0.32
CA GLU A 47 -19.94 12.06 -0.99
C GLU A 47 -19.22 10.82 -1.53
N PHE A 48 -17.89 10.80 -1.44
CA PHE A 48 -17.10 9.65 -1.84
C PHE A 48 -17.44 8.41 -1.01
N LYS A 49 -17.60 8.57 0.31
CA LYS A 49 -18.06 7.47 1.17
C LYS A 49 -19.39 6.90 0.69
N LYS A 50 -20.36 7.76 0.37
CA LYS A 50 -21.64 7.30 -0.15
C LYS A 50 -21.49 6.50 -1.45
N VAL A 51 -20.62 6.93 -2.36
CA VAL A 51 -20.33 6.19 -3.60
C VAL A 51 -19.77 4.81 -3.26
N MET A 52 -18.83 4.71 -2.33
CA MET A 52 -18.29 3.43 -1.90
C MET A 52 -19.35 2.52 -1.28
N ASP A 53 -20.18 3.05 -0.40
CA ASP A 53 -21.26 2.31 0.24
C ASP A 53 -22.28 1.79 -0.78
N ASP A 54 -22.71 2.63 -1.73
CA ASP A 54 -23.64 2.28 -2.80
C ASP A 54 -23.07 1.15 -3.72
N LEU A 55 -21.75 1.09 -3.86
CA LEU A 55 -21.05 0.03 -4.62
C LEU A 55 -20.73 -1.21 -3.77
N GLY A 56 -21.06 -1.21 -2.49
CA GLY A 56 -20.72 -2.30 -1.55
C GLY A 56 -19.22 -2.46 -1.34
N MET A 57 -18.48 -1.37 -1.43
CA MET A 57 -17.03 -1.27 -1.21
C MET A 57 -16.72 -0.38 0.00
N ASN A 58 -15.47 -0.44 0.47
CA ASN A 58 -14.96 0.42 1.53
C ASN A 58 -13.54 0.88 1.17
N MET A 59 -13.30 2.19 1.17
CA MET A 59 -11.92 2.70 1.16
C MET A 59 -11.41 2.69 2.61
N PHE A 60 -10.57 1.70 2.93
CA PHE A 60 -10.08 1.52 4.29
C PHE A 60 -8.72 2.17 4.54
N SER A 61 -7.94 2.42 3.48
CA SER A 61 -6.63 3.05 3.50
C SER A 61 -6.43 3.96 2.30
N SER A 62 -5.45 4.85 2.39
CA SER A 62 -5.01 5.64 1.25
C SER A 62 -3.54 6.02 1.37
N HIS A 63 -2.83 5.96 0.26
CA HIS A 63 -1.51 6.56 0.12
C HIS A 63 -1.61 8.08 0.19
N CYS A 64 -0.73 8.71 0.99
CA CYS A 64 -0.71 10.15 1.23
C CYS A 64 0.72 10.61 1.52
N ASP A 65 1.33 11.35 0.60
CA ASP A 65 2.75 11.77 0.68
C ASP A 65 2.94 13.16 1.31
N ASN A 66 2.21 13.47 2.37
CA ASN A 66 2.30 14.78 3.04
C ASN A 66 3.00 14.74 4.40
N THR A 67 3.86 13.76 4.65
CA THR A 67 4.50 13.56 5.96
C THR A 67 5.40 14.72 6.40
N ALA A 68 6.02 15.43 5.46
CA ALA A 68 6.83 16.61 5.74
C ALA A 68 5.99 17.88 6.03
N ASN A 69 4.69 17.87 5.69
CA ASN A 69 3.77 18.98 5.94
C ASN A 69 2.65 18.54 6.90
N LEU A 70 2.95 18.53 8.19
CA LEU A 70 2.05 18.04 9.22
C LEU A 70 0.70 18.74 9.25
N LYS A 71 0.63 20.05 8.89
CA LYS A 71 -0.65 20.77 8.80
C LYS A 71 -1.53 20.23 7.68
N SER A 72 -0.95 19.98 6.51
CA SER A 72 -1.68 19.36 5.39
C SER A 72 -2.07 17.93 5.71
N PHE A 73 -1.17 17.16 6.34
CA PHE A 73 -1.45 15.81 6.78
C PHE A 73 -2.61 15.76 7.79
N GLU A 74 -2.65 16.68 8.77
CA GLU A 74 -3.72 16.75 9.76
C GLU A 74 -5.10 16.99 9.13
N LEU A 75 -5.19 17.89 8.14
CA LEU A 75 -6.45 18.12 7.41
C LEU A 75 -6.95 16.83 6.72
N LYS A 76 -6.05 16.09 6.09
CA LYS A 76 -6.39 14.81 5.44
C LYS A 76 -6.73 13.72 6.44
N ALA A 77 -6.02 13.68 7.57
CA ALA A 77 -6.32 12.74 8.65
C ALA A 77 -7.71 12.98 9.25
N ALA A 78 -8.10 14.24 9.43
CA ALA A 78 -9.44 14.59 9.89
C ALA A 78 -10.52 14.10 8.91
N GLN A 79 -10.37 14.40 7.62
CA GLN A 79 -11.32 14.00 6.58
C GLN A 79 -11.38 12.46 6.43
N ALA A 80 -10.23 11.77 6.54
CA ALA A 80 -10.15 10.33 6.48
C ALA A 80 -10.83 9.66 7.69
N GLY A 81 -10.58 10.18 8.89
CA GLY A 81 -11.21 9.70 10.12
C GLY A 81 -12.72 9.86 10.13
N GLU A 82 -13.24 11.01 9.61
CA GLU A 82 -14.67 11.29 9.52
C GLU A 82 -15.44 10.20 8.74
N ILE A 83 -14.83 9.64 7.69
CA ILE A 83 -15.47 8.60 6.87
C ILE A 83 -15.02 7.17 7.21
N GLY A 84 -14.23 7.03 8.27
CA GLY A 84 -13.87 5.74 8.83
C GLY A 84 -12.73 5.00 8.15
N LEU A 85 -11.84 5.69 7.40
CA LEU A 85 -10.56 5.11 6.99
C LEU A 85 -9.82 4.55 8.21
N LYS A 86 -8.99 3.53 7.99
CA LYS A 86 -8.16 2.95 9.05
C LYS A 86 -6.72 3.39 8.98
N TYR A 87 -6.22 3.67 7.76
CA TYR A 87 -4.83 4.03 7.53
C TYR A 87 -4.68 5.21 6.56
N LEU A 88 -3.73 6.10 6.87
CA LEU A 88 -3.02 6.92 5.90
C LEU A 88 -1.58 6.42 5.82
N ILE A 89 -1.08 6.21 4.61
CA ILE A 89 0.16 5.50 4.34
C ILE A 89 1.08 6.39 3.51
N CYS A 90 2.30 6.62 3.99
CA CYS A 90 3.33 7.27 3.17
C CYS A 90 3.81 6.28 2.09
N PRO A 91 3.56 6.55 0.79
CA PRO A 91 3.84 5.57 -0.27
C PRO A 91 5.31 5.51 -0.66
N HIS A 92 6.04 6.61 -0.53
CA HIS A 92 7.38 6.71 -1.11
C HIS A 92 8.19 7.84 -0.47
N LYS A 93 9.49 7.62 -0.29
CA LYS A 93 10.45 8.63 0.18
C LYS A 93 11.68 8.76 -0.71
N GLY A 94 11.87 7.82 -1.64
CA GLY A 94 13.06 7.72 -2.47
C GLY A 94 14.30 7.28 -1.73
N ALA A 95 15.31 6.87 -2.48
CA ALA A 95 16.62 6.59 -1.94
C ALA A 95 17.26 7.87 -1.38
N GLN A 96 17.87 7.78 -0.22
CA GLN A 96 18.44 8.90 0.50
C GLN A 96 19.96 8.85 0.54
N PRO A 97 20.66 10.00 0.66
CA PRO A 97 22.12 10.02 0.64
C PRO A 97 22.77 9.52 1.94
N SER A 98 22.04 9.42 3.04
CA SER A 98 22.57 8.95 4.33
C SER A 98 21.53 8.33 5.25
N ILE A 99 21.99 7.52 6.19
CA ILE A 99 21.17 6.90 7.24
C ILE A 99 20.44 7.93 8.11
N ASP A 100 21.01 9.11 8.33
CA ASP A 100 20.36 10.15 9.13
C ASP A 100 19.10 10.72 8.49
N HIS A 101 18.97 10.66 7.16
CA HIS A 101 17.71 11.01 6.50
C HIS A 101 16.60 10.00 6.85
N TYR A 102 16.92 8.70 6.94
CA TYR A 102 15.95 7.68 7.34
C TYR A 102 15.54 7.77 8.81
N LYS A 103 16.44 8.26 9.69
CA LYS A 103 16.05 8.60 11.08
C LYS A 103 15.07 9.78 11.11
N LYS A 104 15.32 10.83 10.31
CA LYS A 104 14.37 11.96 10.18
C LYS A 104 13.01 11.50 9.67
N PHE A 105 12.97 10.55 8.72
CA PHE A 105 11.69 9.97 8.29
C PHE A 105 10.99 9.25 9.43
N ALA A 106 11.71 8.52 10.27
CA ALA A 106 11.09 7.89 11.44
C ALA A 106 10.49 8.92 12.41
N ASP A 107 11.15 10.07 12.61
CA ASP A 107 10.60 11.19 13.41
C ASP A 107 9.34 11.78 12.75
N GLU A 108 9.35 12.00 11.42
CA GLU A 108 8.17 12.45 10.66
C GLU A 108 7.02 11.44 10.78
N PHE A 109 7.30 10.13 10.67
CA PHE A 109 6.30 9.06 10.77
C PHE A 109 5.68 9.00 12.17
N ASN A 110 6.49 9.14 13.21
CA ASN A 110 5.99 9.24 14.58
C ASN A 110 5.05 10.44 14.76
N ALA A 111 5.43 11.61 14.22
CA ALA A 111 4.60 12.82 14.28
C ALA A 111 3.27 12.62 13.51
N CYS A 112 3.31 12.02 12.31
CA CYS A 112 2.11 11.64 11.56
C CYS A 112 1.26 10.63 12.32
N GLY A 113 1.87 9.66 13.00
CA GLY A 113 1.19 8.67 13.82
C GLY A 113 0.44 9.29 15.01
N VAL A 114 1.03 10.30 15.68
CA VAL A 114 0.35 11.08 16.74
C VAL A 114 -0.88 11.78 16.18
N ILE A 115 -0.76 12.42 15.00
CA ILE A 115 -1.88 13.10 14.36
C ILE A 115 -2.95 12.09 13.93
N ALA A 116 -2.58 11.01 13.27
CA ALA A 116 -3.51 9.98 12.81
C ALA A 116 -4.34 9.42 13.97
N LYS A 117 -3.69 9.09 15.09
CA LYS A 117 -4.35 8.59 16.31
C LYS A 117 -5.41 9.54 16.86
N LYS A 118 -5.21 10.86 16.75
CA LYS A 118 -6.17 11.89 17.18
C LYS A 118 -7.51 11.78 16.45
N TYR A 119 -7.50 11.30 15.21
CA TYR A 119 -8.67 11.11 14.35
C TYR A 119 -9.14 9.66 14.24
N GLY A 120 -8.64 8.78 15.11
CA GLY A 120 -9.04 7.38 15.16
C GLY A 120 -8.52 6.51 14.02
N ILE A 121 -7.49 6.97 13.32
CA ILE A 121 -6.81 6.25 12.25
C ILE A 121 -5.36 5.96 12.63
N ARG A 122 -4.68 5.12 11.88
CA ARG A 122 -3.28 4.78 12.04
C ARG A 122 -2.45 5.30 10.88
N PHE A 123 -1.17 5.53 11.12
CA PHE A 123 -0.19 5.83 10.08
C PHE A 123 0.60 4.58 9.73
N ALA A 124 0.96 4.43 8.45
CA ALA A 124 1.88 3.40 7.99
C ALA A 124 2.88 3.95 6.94
N TYR A 125 3.95 3.20 6.71
CA TYR A 125 4.92 3.45 5.64
C TYR A 125 4.98 2.24 4.71
N HIS A 126 4.96 2.48 3.41
CA HIS A 126 5.08 1.50 2.34
C HIS A 126 6.52 1.48 1.80
N ASN A 127 7.13 0.29 1.71
CA ASN A 127 8.51 0.14 1.27
C ASN A 127 8.65 -0.01 -0.24
N HIS A 128 9.82 0.39 -0.73
CA HIS A 128 10.37 0.03 -2.03
C HIS A 128 11.71 -0.69 -1.83
N ASP A 129 12.29 -1.20 -2.91
CA ASP A 129 13.59 -1.90 -2.91
C ASP A 129 14.72 -1.08 -2.29
N TYR A 130 14.80 0.22 -2.58
CA TYR A 130 15.86 1.10 -2.07
C TYR A 130 15.95 1.12 -0.53
N SER A 131 14.85 0.89 0.17
CA SER A 131 14.88 0.87 1.64
C SER A 131 15.58 -0.35 2.23
N PHE A 132 15.80 -1.38 1.42
CA PHE A 132 16.54 -2.58 1.80
C PHE A 132 18.01 -2.59 1.36
N VAL A 133 18.45 -1.64 0.52
CA VAL A 133 19.84 -1.54 0.06
C VAL A 133 20.72 -1.05 1.21
N PRO A 134 21.71 -1.84 1.70
CA PRO A 134 22.52 -1.43 2.84
C PRO A 134 23.41 -0.23 2.51
N MET A 135 23.46 0.72 3.44
CA MET A 135 24.37 1.87 3.43
C MET A 135 25.41 1.67 4.54
N ASN A 136 26.67 1.43 4.15
CA ASN A 136 27.76 1.10 5.10
C ASN A 136 27.37 -0.05 6.06
N GLY A 137 26.70 -1.08 5.54
CA GLY A 137 26.24 -2.25 6.30
C GLY A 137 24.96 -2.04 7.11
N ILE A 138 24.33 -0.86 7.07
CA ILE A 138 23.09 -0.56 7.77
C ILE A 138 21.94 -0.55 6.77
N VAL A 139 20.91 -1.34 7.02
CA VAL A 139 19.68 -1.39 6.20
C VAL A 139 18.76 -0.24 6.59
N PRO A 140 18.42 0.67 5.64
CA PRO A 140 17.55 1.82 5.93
C PRO A 140 16.18 1.46 6.50
N GLN A 141 15.55 0.39 5.98
CA GLN A 141 14.27 -0.09 6.50
C GLN A 141 14.37 -0.47 7.99
N ASP A 142 15.47 -1.13 8.41
CA ASP A 142 15.71 -1.44 9.81
C ASP A 142 15.77 -0.18 10.69
N VAL A 143 16.38 0.88 10.16
CA VAL A 143 16.50 2.16 10.88
C VAL A 143 15.12 2.77 11.12
N MET A 144 14.27 2.83 10.09
CA MET A 144 12.90 3.34 10.24
C MET A 144 12.09 2.47 11.21
N MET A 145 12.20 1.13 11.10
CA MET A 145 11.47 0.21 11.98
C MET A 145 11.87 0.33 13.46
N LYS A 146 13.16 0.54 13.74
CA LYS A 146 13.70 0.65 15.11
C LYS A 146 13.45 2.01 15.75
N ASN A 147 13.31 3.07 14.95
CA ASN A 147 13.13 4.45 15.44
C ASN A 147 11.66 4.93 15.39
N THR A 148 10.72 4.08 14.98
CA THR A 148 9.29 4.39 15.03
C THR A 148 8.59 3.69 16.19
N ASP A 149 7.67 4.40 16.85
CA ASP A 149 6.84 3.86 17.93
C ASP A 149 5.79 2.88 17.35
N PRO A 150 5.79 1.60 17.73
CA PRO A 150 4.81 0.63 17.27
C PRO A 150 3.36 0.94 17.69
N ALA A 151 3.16 1.77 18.71
CA ALA A 151 1.83 2.25 19.08
C ALA A 151 1.27 3.31 18.12
N LEU A 152 2.11 3.89 17.26
CA LEU A 152 1.78 5.00 16.35
C LEU A 152 1.92 4.62 14.88
N VAL A 153 2.95 3.82 14.53
CA VAL A 153 3.37 3.56 13.16
C VAL A 153 3.34 2.07 12.86
N ASP A 154 2.59 1.69 11.85
CA ASP A 154 2.64 0.37 11.23
C ASP A 154 3.45 0.43 9.92
N PHE A 155 3.61 -0.71 9.28
CA PHE A 155 4.24 -0.81 7.97
C PHE A 155 3.35 -1.60 7.02
N GLU A 156 3.33 -1.15 5.78
CA GLU A 156 2.78 -1.87 4.65
C GLU A 156 3.94 -2.46 3.86
N MET A 157 4.05 -3.78 3.83
CA MET A 157 5.11 -4.42 3.07
C MET A 157 4.67 -4.63 1.62
N ASP A 158 5.35 -3.98 0.68
CA ASP A 158 5.29 -4.42 -0.70
C ASP A 158 6.22 -5.63 -0.88
N MET A 159 5.60 -6.80 -1.07
CA MET A 159 6.33 -8.06 -1.18
C MET A 159 7.12 -8.16 -2.49
N TYR A 160 6.66 -7.51 -3.56
CA TYR A 160 7.39 -7.43 -4.83
C TYR A 160 8.71 -6.66 -4.65
N TRP A 161 8.66 -5.47 -4.03
CA TRP A 161 9.86 -4.66 -3.82
C TRP A 161 10.83 -5.29 -2.81
N THR A 162 10.29 -6.00 -1.82
CA THR A 162 11.11 -6.77 -0.88
C THR A 162 11.86 -7.90 -1.59
N GLU A 163 11.18 -8.68 -2.43
CA GLU A 163 11.76 -9.73 -3.26
C GLU A 163 12.73 -9.16 -4.32
N ALA A 164 12.42 -8.00 -4.92
CA ALA A 164 13.30 -7.31 -5.86
C ALA A 164 14.64 -6.91 -5.23
N ALA A 165 14.62 -6.56 -3.95
CA ALA A 165 15.81 -6.27 -3.15
C ALA A 165 16.57 -7.54 -2.70
N GLY A 166 16.09 -8.74 -3.05
CA GLY A 166 16.69 -10.01 -2.63
C GLY A 166 16.44 -10.38 -1.18
N VAL A 167 15.40 -9.80 -0.56
CA VAL A 167 15.02 -10.04 0.84
C VAL A 167 13.81 -10.97 0.90
N ASP A 168 13.86 -12.00 1.74
CA ASP A 168 12.70 -12.87 2.01
C ASP A 168 11.68 -12.12 2.87
N PRO A 169 10.45 -11.88 2.37
CA PRO A 169 9.40 -11.17 3.11
C PRO A 169 9.07 -11.83 4.46
N VAL A 170 9.04 -13.16 4.50
CA VAL A 170 8.68 -13.92 5.71
C VAL A 170 9.77 -13.78 6.78
N ALA A 171 11.03 -13.98 6.40
CA ALA A 171 12.16 -13.80 7.31
C ALA A 171 12.25 -12.35 7.82
N TYR A 172 11.92 -11.37 6.97
CA TYR A 172 11.92 -9.98 7.37
C TYR A 172 10.79 -9.64 8.35
N MET A 173 9.59 -10.20 8.18
CA MET A 173 8.50 -10.09 9.14
C MET A 173 8.86 -10.73 10.48
N ASP A 174 9.58 -11.86 10.48
CA ASP A 174 10.03 -12.52 11.72
C ASP A 174 11.06 -11.67 12.50
N LYS A 175 11.85 -10.87 11.79
CA LYS A 175 12.79 -9.90 12.39
C LYS A 175 12.06 -8.76 13.11
N PHE A 176 10.88 -8.37 12.65
CA PHE A 176 10.07 -7.29 13.19
C PHE A 176 8.62 -7.74 13.41
N PRO A 177 8.37 -8.59 14.40
CA PRO A 177 7.06 -9.19 14.62
C PRO A 177 5.98 -8.14 14.90
N ASN A 178 4.79 -8.37 14.33
CA ASN A 178 3.59 -7.53 14.49
C ASN A 178 3.70 -6.09 13.97
N ARG A 179 4.74 -5.75 13.18
CA ARG A 179 4.90 -4.40 12.63
C ARG A 179 4.24 -4.23 11.26
N PHE A 180 4.03 -5.32 10.52
CA PHE A 180 3.43 -5.31 9.18
C PHE A 180 1.95 -5.69 9.28
N LYS A 181 1.08 -4.70 9.12
CA LYS A 181 -0.38 -4.89 9.18
C LYS A 181 -1.02 -5.00 7.81
N LEU A 182 -0.35 -4.44 6.81
CA LEU A 182 -0.79 -4.42 5.42
C LEU A 182 0.33 -4.99 4.54
N VAL A 183 -0.07 -5.59 3.42
CA VAL A 183 0.87 -6.03 2.38
C VAL A 183 0.33 -5.71 1.00
N HIS A 184 1.20 -5.26 0.10
CA HIS A 184 0.92 -5.27 -1.33
C HIS A 184 1.22 -6.64 -1.92
N VAL A 185 0.24 -7.16 -2.63
CA VAL A 185 0.30 -8.40 -3.42
C VAL A 185 0.48 -7.98 -4.86
N LYS A 186 1.73 -8.03 -5.33
CA LYS A 186 2.17 -7.53 -6.63
C LYS A 186 3.18 -8.51 -7.20
N ASP A 187 2.87 -9.12 -8.35
CA ASP A 187 3.70 -10.18 -8.92
C ASP A 187 4.74 -9.63 -9.89
N MET A 188 5.83 -10.37 -10.05
CA MET A 188 6.99 -9.99 -10.84
C MET A 188 7.16 -10.93 -12.02
N THR A 189 7.39 -10.39 -13.23
CA THR A 189 7.66 -11.19 -14.43
C THR A 189 8.78 -12.21 -14.21
N LYS A 190 8.69 -13.35 -14.91
CA LYS A 190 9.67 -14.44 -14.81
C LYS A 190 10.97 -14.17 -15.57
N THR A 191 11.04 -13.11 -16.36
CA THR A 191 12.22 -12.78 -17.17
C THR A 191 13.32 -12.19 -16.29
N ALA A 192 14.56 -12.61 -16.51
CA ALA A 192 15.71 -12.15 -15.74
C ALA A 192 16.15 -10.71 -16.06
N THR A 193 15.71 -10.16 -17.19
CA THR A 193 16.21 -8.89 -17.73
C THR A 193 15.26 -7.72 -17.49
N VAL A 194 13.98 -7.97 -17.20
CA VAL A 194 12.96 -6.95 -16.98
C VAL A 194 12.17 -7.33 -15.73
N GLN A 195 12.37 -6.57 -14.67
CA GLN A 195 11.57 -6.69 -13.45
C GLN A 195 10.35 -5.77 -13.58
N GLU A 196 9.30 -6.26 -14.23
CA GLU A 196 8.01 -5.58 -14.33
C GLU A 196 6.97 -6.31 -13.50
N SER A 197 6.01 -5.55 -12.99
CA SER A 197 4.84 -6.18 -12.37
C SER A 197 3.95 -6.81 -13.45
N CYS A 198 3.27 -7.89 -13.09
CA CYS A 198 2.38 -8.61 -13.98
C CYS A 198 1.16 -9.13 -13.20
N VAL A 199 0.19 -9.71 -13.93
CA VAL A 199 -0.98 -10.34 -13.30
C VAL A 199 -0.52 -11.42 -12.31
N ILE A 200 -1.05 -11.37 -11.08
CA ILE A 200 -0.70 -12.27 -9.98
C ILE A 200 -0.94 -13.73 -10.41
N GLY A 201 0.04 -14.59 -10.10
CA GLY A 201 0.06 -15.99 -10.48
C GLY A 201 0.63 -16.27 -11.88
N LYS A 202 0.88 -15.23 -12.68
CA LYS A 202 1.63 -15.34 -13.96
C LYS A 202 3.11 -15.07 -13.79
N GLY A 203 3.51 -14.44 -12.67
CA GLY A 203 4.87 -14.08 -12.32
C GLY A 203 5.64 -15.17 -11.58
N LYS A 204 6.73 -14.76 -10.92
CA LYS A 204 7.65 -15.66 -10.21
C LYS A 204 7.35 -15.79 -8.72
N ILE A 205 6.54 -14.91 -8.12
CA ILE A 205 6.25 -14.93 -6.69
C ILE A 205 5.14 -15.94 -6.40
N ASP A 206 5.45 -16.96 -5.60
CA ASP A 206 4.46 -17.99 -5.21
C ASP A 206 3.53 -17.50 -4.09
N TYR A 207 2.56 -16.69 -4.45
CA TYR A 207 1.57 -16.17 -3.51
C TYR A 207 0.70 -17.25 -2.85
N LYS A 208 0.52 -18.39 -3.50
CA LYS A 208 -0.21 -19.52 -2.91
C LYS A 208 0.47 -20.02 -1.63
N THR A 209 1.79 -20.06 -1.64
CA THR A 209 2.60 -20.44 -0.47
C THR A 209 2.87 -19.25 0.47
N LEU A 210 3.05 -18.06 -0.07
CA LEU A 210 3.48 -16.89 0.69
C LEU A 210 2.34 -16.30 1.55
N LEU A 211 1.13 -16.12 0.99
CA LEU A 211 0.04 -15.45 1.71
C LEU A 211 -0.37 -16.14 3.02
N PRO A 212 -0.49 -17.49 3.10
CA PRO A 212 -0.75 -18.15 4.38
C PRO A 212 0.34 -17.93 5.43
N LYS A 213 1.61 -17.76 5.00
CA LYS A 213 2.72 -17.53 5.92
C LYS A 213 2.68 -16.10 6.48
N VAL A 214 2.40 -15.10 5.64
CA VAL A 214 2.32 -13.70 6.08
C VAL A 214 1.08 -13.44 6.92
N ALA A 215 -0.06 -14.08 6.61
CA ALA A 215 -1.28 -14.00 7.42
C ALA A 215 -1.04 -14.46 8.87
N LYS A 216 -0.29 -15.54 9.06
CA LYS A 216 0.09 -16.05 10.41
C LYS A 216 0.99 -15.08 11.20
N ARG A 217 1.54 -14.05 10.56
CA ARG A 217 2.41 -13.02 11.17
C ARG A 217 1.69 -11.72 11.51
N GLY A 218 0.35 -11.75 11.51
CA GLY A 218 -0.47 -10.63 11.93
C GLY A 218 -0.76 -9.61 10.83
N VAL A 219 -0.57 -9.99 9.56
CA VAL A 219 -1.07 -9.20 8.42
C VAL A 219 -2.59 -9.27 8.40
N GLU A 220 -3.23 -8.11 8.38
CA GLU A 220 -4.68 -7.93 8.44
C GLU A 220 -5.29 -7.59 7.07
N HIS A 221 -4.48 -7.00 6.19
CA HIS A 221 -4.94 -6.52 4.89
C HIS A 221 -3.98 -6.91 3.78
N MET A 222 -4.53 -7.53 2.74
CA MET A 222 -3.83 -7.90 1.51
C MET A 222 -4.40 -7.08 0.37
N ILE A 223 -3.54 -6.27 -0.29
CA ILE A 223 -3.94 -5.27 -1.28
C ILE A 223 -3.23 -5.58 -2.59
N VAL A 224 -4.00 -5.84 -3.62
CA VAL A 224 -3.49 -6.06 -4.98
C VAL A 224 -2.95 -4.76 -5.53
N GLU A 225 -1.75 -4.80 -6.10
CA GLU A 225 -1.20 -3.71 -6.89
C GLU A 225 -0.53 -4.23 -8.17
N GLN A 226 -0.61 -3.46 -9.25
CA GLN A 226 0.12 -3.70 -10.49
C GLN A 226 0.42 -2.35 -11.16
N GLU A 227 1.62 -2.19 -11.73
CA GLU A 227 2.09 -0.92 -12.29
C GLU A 227 2.59 -1.05 -13.73
N ALA A 228 2.74 -2.27 -14.26
CA ALA A 228 3.09 -2.53 -15.66
C ALA A 228 2.07 -3.45 -16.32
N TYR A 229 1.80 -3.22 -17.61
CA TYR A 229 0.66 -3.82 -18.31
C TYR A 229 1.06 -4.39 -19.68
N THR A 230 2.26 -4.95 -19.79
CA THR A 230 2.74 -5.58 -21.04
C THR A 230 1.82 -6.71 -21.46
N GLY A 231 1.19 -6.56 -22.63
CA GLY A 231 0.23 -7.53 -23.18
C GLY A 231 -1.17 -7.51 -22.55
N THR A 232 -1.49 -6.48 -21.75
CA THR A 232 -2.79 -6.30 -21.08
C THR A 232 -3.09 -4.80 -20.89
N ASN A 233 -4.04 -4.46 -20.04
CA ASN A 233 -4.34 -3.10 -19.61
C ASN A 233 -4.74 -3.06 -18.12
N GLU A 234 -4.90 -1.86 -17.58
CA GLU A 234 -5.20 -1.66 -16.15
C GLU A 234 -6.45 -2.43 -15.70
N LEU A 235 -7.55 -2.33 -16.45
CA LEU A 235 -8.84 -2.88 -16.03
C LEU A 235 -8.90 -4.40 -16.20
N ASP A 236 -8.35 -4.94 -17.29
CA ASP A 236 -8.24 -6.39 -17.49
C ASP A 236 -7.32 -7.00 -16.46
N SER A 237 -6.21 -6.34 -16.14
CA SER A 237 -5.29 -6.79 -15.07
C SER A 237 -5.96 -6.81 -13.71
N ALA A 238 -6.72 -5.76 -13.36
CA ALA A 238 -7.46 -5.71 -12.10
C ALA A 238 -8.50 -6.84 -12.02
N ARG A 239 -9.22 -7.14 -13.11
CA ARG A 239 -10.15 -8.27 -13.20
C ARG A 239 -9.43 -9.61 -13.01
N ASP A 240 -8.34 -9.84 -13.74
CA ASP A 240 -7.61 -11.10 -13.73
C ASP A 240 -6.92 -11.32 -12.37
N ASN A 241 -6.39 -10.28 -11.76
CA ASN A 241 -5.86 -10.30 -10.39
C ASN A 241 -6.96 -10.69 -9.38
N ALA A 242 -8.16 -10.10 -9.47
CA ALA A 242 -9.28 -10.46 -8.62
C ALA A 242 -9.68 -11.93 -8.78
N ALA A 243 -9.71 -12.42 -10.03
CA ALA A 243 -10.02 -13.81 -10.33
C ALA A 243 -9.00 -14.76 -9.71
N TYR A 244 -7.70 -14.48 -9.84
CA TYR A 244 -6.65 -15.29 -9.22
C TYR A 244 -6.73 -15.27 -7.69
N MET A 245 -6.86 -14.09 -7.07
CA MET A 245 -6.96 -13.97 -5.62
C MET A 245 -8.12 -14.76 -5.02
N LYS A 246 -9.24 -14.90 -5.73
CA LYS A 246 -10.39 -15.74 -5.32
C LYS A 246 -10.08 -17.25 -5.30
N THR A 247 -9.04 -17.70 -6.00
CA THR A 247 -8.61 -19.10 -6.00
C THR A 247 -7.72 -19.47 -4.82
N LEU A 248 -7.24 -18.47 -4.08
CA LEU A 248 -6.34 -18.66 -2.95
C LEU A 248 -7.12 -18.85 -1.65
N ASN A 249 -6.65 -19.76 -0.82
CA ASN A 249 -7.16 -20.00 0.54
C ASN A 249 -6.06 -19.65 1.54
N TRP A 250 -6.33 -18.71 2.46
CA TRP A 250 -5.41 -18.30 3.54
C TRP A 250 -6.17 -18.02 4.84
#